data_8d38f76885821d44f817374d394de6d5
#
_entry.id   8d38f76885821d44f817374d394de6d5
#
_cell.length_a   1.000
_cell.length_b   1.000
_cell.length_c   1.000
_cell.angle_alpha   90.00
_cell.angle_beta   90.00
_cell.angle_gamma   90.00
#
_symmetry.space_group_name_H-M   'P 1'
#
loop_
_entity.id
_entity.type
_entity.pdbx_description
1 polymer ?
#
loop_
_entity_poly.entity_id
_entity_poly.type
_entity_poly.pdbx_seq_one_letter_code
_entity_poly.pdbx_strand_id
1 'polypeptide(L)'
;MPKYDSLLLNCGGGIINRSQQSKQYRGAAALAIGIGGTGVAALAELKQKVYQQLEPDNPDSPVPEYQHIQFLAIDSDPTDIAMMRGMARLNKGREFFSINNPNLPATLRKKDLIKSNASLNWMDIDHIGGPLGIQGAGAIRQVGRYLLISRASNLISTIETKCTQALNGMNGPNLDVYIFAGISGGTGSGCFLDACYIVQKALEDMGRAQSANVMGFFFLPDVITSKPQVASQPAAVKYYSSNGYAAMKELDYLMSLKDADDWFWQDYGTFKIETQEPPVNMCYLISAIKSDGSLVPDGFRYCINMAADYVMDCLADVQRSNPDPFIAAGGFVPAPEYGLTMRGHLANVGNGVGGLCRKHGANLSYHILGAANAEIPMTQISTYLAAGFMRRFKEAVGK
;
A
#
# COMPACT_ATOMS: atom_id res chain seq x y z
N MET A 1 -28.98 1.48 27.29
CA MET A 1 -27.66 1.47 27.94
C MET A 1 -26.66 1.04 26.85
N PRO A 2 -25.57 1.76 26.62
CA PRO A 2 -24.54 1.28 25.71
C PRO A 2 -23.93 0.00 26.28
N LYS A 3 -23.65 -0.93 25.40
CA LYS A 3 -23.21 -2.29 25.73
C LYS A 3 -21.74 -2.29 26.22
N TYR A 4 -21.53 -1.83 27.46
CA TYR A 4 -20.21 -1.91 28.09
C TYR A 4 -19.73 -3.35 28.28
N ASP A 5 -20.66 -4.30 28.42
CA ASP A 5 -20.33 -5.72 28.58
C ASP A 5 -19.67 -6.33 27.33
N SER A 6 -20.07 -5.87 26.14
CA SER A 6 -19.43 -6.33 24.89
C SER A 6 -18.02 -5.77 24.70
N LEU A 7 -17.77 -4.55 25.21
CA LEU A 7 -16.44 -3.96 25.20
C LEU A 7 -15.49 -4.68 26.18
N LEU A 8 -15.95 -5.01 27.38
CA LEU A 8 -15.17 -5.74 28.37
C LEU A 8 -14.88 -7.18 27.96
N LEU A 9 -15.85 -7.87 27.36
CA LEU A 9 -15.65 -9.22 26.82
C LEU A 9 -14.65 -9.24 25.66
N ASN A 10 -14.70 -8.26 24.76
CA ASN A 10 -13.75 -8.12 23.68
C ASN A 10 -12.35 -7.72 24.17
N CYS A 11 -12.23 -6.92 25.24
CA CYS A 11 -10.97 -6.57 25.85
C CYS A 11 -10.24 -7.78 26.46
N GLY A 12 -10.95 -8.64 27.15
CA GLY A 12 -10.39 -9.87 27.73
C GLY A 12 -10.07 -10.92 26.66
N GLY A 13 -10.95 -11.11 25.69
CA GLY A 13 -10.78 -12.05 24.60
C GLY A 13 -9.70 -11.65 23.60
N GLY A 14 -9.56 -10.35 23.30
CA GLY A 14 -8.57 -9.85 22.34
C GLY A 14 -7.13 -10.04 22.79
N ILE A 15 -6.85 -9.90 24.08
CA ILE A 15 -5.49 -10.11 24.62
C ILE A 15 -5.15 -11.60 24.69
N ILE A 16 -6.11 -12.44 25.09
CA ILE A 16 -5.91 -13.89 25.26
C ILE A 16 -5.87 -14.59 23.89
N ASN A 17 -6.68 -14.14 22.95
CA ASN A 17 -6.75 -14.73 21.64
C ASN A 17 -5.61 -14.29 20.70
N ARG A 18 -4.95 -13.15 20.94
CA ARG A 18 -3.79 -12.75 20.13
C ARG A 18 -2.68 -13.80 20.13
N SER A 19 -2.39 -14.40 21.28
CA SER A 19 -1.36 -15.46 21.39
C SER A 19 -1.83 -16.82 20.83
N GLN A 20 -3.14 -17.07 20.76
CA GLN A 20 -3.68 -18.31 20.19
C GLN A 20 -4.11 -18.17 18.72
N GLN A 21 -4.57 -16.98 18.32
CA GLN A 21 -4.92 -16.70 16.92
C GLN A 21 -3.70 -16.46 16.04
N SER A 22 -2.55 -16.09 16.61
CA SER A 22 -1.29 -15.90 15.88
C SER A 22 -0.83 -17.11 15.07
N LYS A 23 -1.42 -18.29 15.29
CA LYS A 23 -1.05 -19.53 14.61
C LYS A 23 -2.05 -19.99 13.53
N GLN A 24 -3.13 -19.28 13.30
CA GLN A 24 -4.13 -19.67 12.29
C GLN A 24 -4.31 -18.62 11.22
N TYR A 25 -3.29 -18.45 10.39
CA TYR A 25 -3.44 -17.75 9.13
C TYR A 25 -4.12 -18.68 8.12
N ARG A 26 -5.38 -18.38 7.82
CA ARG A 26 -6.16 -19.09 6.78
C ARG A 26 -6.73 -18.12 5.74
N GLY A 27 -6.03 -16.98 5.54
CA GLY A 27 -6.41 -16.01 4.51
C GLY A 27 -6.14 -16.50 3.10
N ALA A 28 -6.52 -15.73 2.10
CA ALA A 28 -6.15 -15.96 0.71
C ALA A 28 -4.63 -15.86 0.54
N ALA A 29 -4.09 -16.49 -0.51
CA ALA A 29 -2.73 -16.19 -0.95
C ALA A 29 -2.60 -14.70 -1.23
N ALA A 30 -1.50 -14.09 -0.86
CA ALA A 30 -1.33 -12.65 -0.95
C ALA A 30 0.03 -12.24 -1.54
N LEU A 31 0.00 -11.21 -2.38
CA LEU A 31 1.18 -10.49 -2.82
C LEU A 31 1.04 -9.01 -2.45
N ALA A 32 1.91 -8.52 -1.58
CA ALA A 32 2.00 -7.11 -1.23
C ALA A 32 3.14 -6.44 -2.01
N ILE A 33 2.82 -5.37 -2.72
CA ILE A 33 3.77 -4.61 -3.56
C ILE A 33 3.88 -3.19 -3.02
N GLY A 34 5.10 -2.72 -2.79
CA GLY A 34 5.37 -1.32 -2.42
C GLY A 34 6.14 -0.60 -3.52
N ILE A 35 5.63 0.53 -4.02
CA ILE A 35 6.22 1.26 -5.16
C ILE A 35 6.70 2.64 -4.71
N GLY A 36 8.00 2.90 -4.90
CA GLY A 36 8.66 4.12 -4.46
C GLY A 36 8.75 4.25 -2.94
N GLY A 37 9.48 5.22 -2.43
CA GLY A 37 9.81 5.30 -1.00
C GLY A 37 8.62 5.22 -0.03
N THR A 38 7.49 5.89 -0.33
CA THR A 38 6.28 5.82 0.53
C THR A 38 5.64 4.43 0.48
N GLY A 39 5.50 3.83 -0.72
CA GLY A 39 4.95 2.49 -0.86
C GLY A 39 5.83 1.42 -0.23
N VAL A 40 7.15 1.54 -0.37
CA VAL A 40 8.13 0.66 0.27
C VAL A 40 8.08 0.77 1.79
N ALA A 41 7.88 1.99 2.33
CA ALA A 41 7.72 2.17 3.77
C ALA A 41 6.44 1.47 4.30
N ALA A 42 5.32 1.57 3.57
CA ALA A 42 4.09 0.87 3.94
C ALA A 42 4.24 -0.66 3.84
N LEU A 43 4.92 -1.15 2.81
CA LEU A 43 5.24 -2.57 2.66
C LEU A 43 6.09 -3.10 3.81
N ALA A 44 7.11 -2.34 4.22
CA ALA A 44 7.99 -2.70 5.32
C ALA A 44 7.22 -2.75 6.66
N GLU A 45 6.34 -1.78 6.88
CA GLU A 45 5.46 -1.78 8.06
C GLU A 45 4.51 -2.97 8.09
N LEU A 46 3.89 -3.30 6.95
CA LEU A 46 3.08 -4.51 6.81
C LEU A 46 3.89 -5.76 7.11
N LYS A 47 5.07 -5.89 6.53
CA LYS A 47 5.96 -7.04 6.78
C LYS A 47 6.32 -7.15 8.24
N GLN A 48 6.62 -6.03 8.90
CA GLN A 48 6.89 -6.03 10.34
C GLN A 48 5.72 -6.57 11.14
N LYS A 49 4.49 -6.13 10.83
CA LYS A 49 3.28 -6.58 11.53
C LYS A 49 3.00 -8.07 11.29
N VAL A 50 3.12 -8.53 10.04
CA VAL A 50 3.01 -9.95 9.68
C VAL A 50 4.03 -10.77 10.50
N TYR A 51 5.28 -10.37 10.54
CA TYR A 51 6.34 -11.12 11.22
C TYR A 51 6.23 -11.04 12.74
N GLN A 52 5.75 -9.94 13.30
CA GLN A 52 5.46 -9.85 14.74
C GLN A 52 4.35 -10.80 15.20
N GLN A 53 3.36 -11.03 14.34
CA GLN A 53 2.29 -12.00 14.64
C GLN A 53 2.74 -13.44 14.52
N LEU A 54 3.62 -13.71 13.61
CA LEU A 54 4.03 -15.05 13.22
C LEU A 54 5.41 -15.43 13.81
N GLU A 55 6.08 -14.48 14.44
CA GLU A 55 7.32 -14.67 15.20
C GLU A 55 8.34 -15.60 14.54
N PRO A 56 8.81 -15.34 13.30
CA PRO A 56 9.78 -16.20 12.65
C PRO A 56 11.14 -16.09 13.33
N ASP A 57 11.80 -17.20 13.53
CA ASP A 57 13.16 -17.24 14.10
C ASP A 57 14.18 -16.48 13.25
N ASN A 58 13.96 -16.48 11.93
CA ASN A 58 14.79 -15.75 10.98
C ASN A 58 13.94 -14.99 9.97
N PRO A 59 13.91 -13.64 10.02
CA PRO A 59 13.13 -12.83 9.09
C PRO A 59 13.62 -12.91 7.64
N ASP A 60 14.82 -13.44 7.39
CA ASP A 60 15.34 -13.65 6.04
C ASP A 60 14.97 -15.01 5.43
N SER A 61 14.52 -15.95 6.26
CA SER A 61 14.02 -17.24 5.78
C SER A 61 12.52 -17.16 5.53
N PRO A 62 12.05 -17.62 4.38
CA PRO A 62 10.63 -17.86 4.20
C PRO A 62 10.23 -18.98 5.16
N VAL A 63 9.47 -18.65 6.18
CA VAL A 63 8.87 -19.67 7.05
C VAL A 63 7.76 -20.33 6.24
N PRO A 64 7.65 -21.67 6.23
CA PRO A 64 6.64 -22.37 5.43
C PRO A 64 5.22 -21.86 5.65
N GLU A 65 4.91 -21.44 6.85
CA GLU A 65 3.59 -20.90 7.21
C GLU A 65 3.26 -19.58 6.49
N TYR A 66 4.26 -18.88 5.94
CA TYR A 66 4.10 -17.57 5.30
C TYR A 66 4.38 -17.57 3.81
N GLN A 67 4.65 -18.70 3.23
CA GLN A 67 4.87 -18.77 1.78
C GLN A 67 3.70 -18.20 0.99
N HIS A 68 2.50 -18.26 1.57
CA HIS A 68 1.30 -17.67 0.99
C HIS A 68 1.23 -16.14 1.06
N ILE A 69 2.13 -15.49 1.79
CA ILE A 69 2.25 -14.02 1.83
C ILE A 69 3.61 -13.62 1.25
N GLN A 70 3.59 -13.01 0.08
CA GLN A 70 4.79 -12.56 -0.61
C GLN A 70 4.89 -11.04 -0.57
N PHE A 71 6.14 -10.55 -0.54
CA PHE A 71 6.45 -9.12 -0.53
C PHE A 71 7.32 -8.77 -1.74
N LEU A 72 7.05 -7.60 -2.35
CA LEU A 72 7.83 -7.07 -3.47
C LEU A 72 7.92 -5.56 -3.39
N ALA A 73 9.09 -5.02 -3.14
CA ALA A 73 9.38 -3.60 -3.23
C ALA A 73 9.90 -3.26 -4.64
N ILE A 74 9.37 -2.21 -5.23
CA ILE A 74 9.78 -1.69 -6.56
C ILE A 74 10.26 -0.26 -6.35
N ASP A 75 11.55 -0.02 -6.52
CA ASP A 75 12.09 1.34 -6.45
C ASP A 75 13.30 1.55 -7.37
N SER A 76 13.52 2.80 -7.71
CA SER A 76 14.71 3.27 -8.42
C SER A 76 15.89 3.54 -7.49
N ASP A 77 15.65 3.72 -6.18
CA ASP A 77 16.68 3.96 -5.17
C ASP A 77 16.71 2.81 -4.14
N PRO A 78 17.82 2.07 -4.04
CA PRO A 78 17.94 0.99 -3.06
C PRO A 78 18.33 1.48 -1.65
N THR A 79 18.51 2.79 -1.43
CA THR A 79 19.09 3.33 -0.19
C THR A 79 18.19 3.05 1.01
N ASP A 80 16.88 3.30 0.87
CA ASP A 80 15.92 3.08 1.96
C ASP A 80 15.90 1.61 2.40
N ILE A 81 15.93 0.68 1.43
CA ILE A 81 15.94 -0.76 1.71
C ILE A 81 17.23 -1.18 2.39
N ALA A 82 18.37 -0.63 1.96
CA ALA A 82 19.67 -0.93 2.56
C ALA A 82 19.78 -0.47 4.04
N MET A 83 19.00 0.55 4.41
CA MET A 83 18.97 1.09 5.78
C MET A 83 17.98 0.36 6.71
N MET A 84 17.07 -0.45 6.18
CA MET A 84 16.10 -1.18 7.00
C MET A 84 16.77 -2.16 7.96
N ARG A 85 16.20 -2.29 9.15
CA ARG A 85 16.70 -3.17 10.22
C ARG A 85 15.55 -3.96 10.84
N GLY A 86 15.89 -5.07 11.50
CA GLY A 86 14.92 -5.91 12.21
C GLY A 86 13.96 -6.63 11.25
N MET A 87 12.78 -6.95 11.76
CA MET A 87 11.74 -7.70 11.04
C MET A 87 11.17 -6.92 9.84
N ALA A 88 11.22 -5.59 9.89
CA ALA A 88 10.81 -4.74 8.76
C ALA A 88 11.76 -4.80 7.56
N ARG A 89 12.91 -5.44 7.73
CA ARG A 89 13.90 -5.54 6.66
C ARG A 89 13.37 -6.33 5.48
N LEU A 90 13.33 -5.69 4.33
CA LEU A 90 13.07 -6.35 3.07
C LEU A 90 14.36 -7.02 2.57
N ASN A 91 14.25 -8.26 2.14
CA ASN A 91 15.36 -9.00 1.59
C ASN A 91 15.69 -8.50 0.18
N LYS A 92 16.88 -7.88 0.01
CA LYS A 92 17.29 -7.27 -1.25
C LYS A 92 17.34 -8.27 -2.42
N GLY A 93 17.65 -9.53 -2.18
CA GLY A 93 17.73 -10.55 -3.23
C GLY A 93 16.40 -11.17 -3.63
N ARG A 94 15.38 -11.09 -2.77
CA ARG A 94 14.09 -11.78 -2.97
C ARG A 94 12.87 -10.86 -3.00
N GLU A 95 12.94 -9.74 -2.30
CA GLU A 95 11.79 -8.85 -2.06
C GLU A 95 12.00 -7.45 -2.65
N PHE A 96 13.08 -7.23 -3.37
CA PHE A 96 13.37 -5.94 -3.99
C PHE A 96 13.62 -6.09 -5.49
N PHE A 97 12.84 -5.37 -6.26
CA PHE A 97 12.99 -5.22 -7.70
C PHE A 97 13.50 -3.79 -8.00
N SER A 98 14.77 -3.69 -8.38
CA SER A 98 15.35 -2.40 -8.74
C SER A 98 15.00 -2.03 -10.18
N ILE A 99 14.38 -0.87 -10.35
CA ILE A 99 14.19 -0.25 -11.66
C ILE A 99 15.28 0.79 -11.99
N ASN A 100 16.33 0.86 -11.19
CA ASN A 100 17.43 1.79 -11.45
C ASN A 100 18.13 1.48 -12.78
N ASN A 101 18.50 2.54 -13.49
CA ASN A 101 19.31 2.46 -14.69
C ASN A 101 20.50 3.44 -14.57
N PRO A 102 21.71 2.94 -14.29
CA PRO A 102 22.88 3.80 -14.16
C PRO A 102 23.23 4.55 -15.46
N ASN A 103 22.76 4.08 -16.61
CA ASN A 103 22.95 4.72 -17.90
C ASN A 103 21.83 5.71 -18.26
N LEU A 104 20.89 5.97 -17.35
CA LEU A 104 19.76 6.86 -17.58
C LEU A 104 20.16 8.22 -18.15
N PRO A 105 21.17 8.94 -17.60
CA PRO A 105 21.55 10.24 -18.14
C PRO A 105 22.04 10.18 -19.59
N ALA A 106 22.79 9.13 -19.95
CA ALA A 106 23.26 8.90 -21.32
C ALA A 106 22.12 8.57 -22.27
N THR A 107 21.14 7.80 -21.80
CA THR A 107 19.95 7.43 -22.57
C THR A 107 19.06 8.65 -22.85
N LEU A 108 18.80 9.47 -21.83
CA LEU A 108 17.97 10.67 -21.97
C LEU A 108 18.60 11.76 -22.87
N ARG A 109 19.91 11.72 -23.07
CA ARG A 109 20.59 12.60 -24.07
C ARG A 109 20.28 12.21 -25.51
N LYS A 110 19.86 10.95 -25.75
CA LYS A 110 19.49 10.46 -27.09
C LYS A 110 18.03 10.80 -27.41
N LYS A 111 17.70 12.10 -27.40
CA LYS A 111 16.32 12.59 -27.53
C LYS A 111 15.60 12.06 -28.77
N ASP A 112 16.28 11.99 -29.91
CA ASP A 112 15.67 11.55 -31.16
C ASP A 112 15.24 10.09 -31.11
N LEU A 113 15.99 9.21 -30.43
CA LEU A 113 15.62 7.82 -30.22
C LEU A 113 14.40 7.68 -29.31
N ILE A 114 14.29 8.54 -28.31
CA ILE A 114 13.12 8.54 -27.42
C ILE A 114 11.88 9.03 -28.19
N LYS A 115 12.00 10.14 -28.92
CA LYS A 115 10.91 10.71 -29.71
C LYS A 115 10.42 9.80 -30.84
N SER A 116 11.30 9.01 -31.43
CA SER A 116 10.94 8.05 -32.48
C SER A 116 10.37 6.74 -31.95
N ASN A 117 10.44 6.49 -30.66
CA ASN A 117 9.91 5.28 -30.05
C ASN A 117 8.43 5.46 -29.67
N ALA A 118 7.54 4.75 -30.37
CA ALA A 118 6.10 4.81 -30.12
C ALA A 118 5.70 4.45 -28.67
N SER A 119 6.46 3.58 -28.00
CA SER A 119 6.24 3.22 -26.60
C SER A 119 6.56 4.35 -25.62
N LEU A 120 7.27 5.40 -26.06
CA LEU A 120 7.74 6.51 -25.24
C LEU A 120 7.20 7.88 -25.72
N ASN A 121 6.24 7.90 -26.63
CA ASN A 121 5.68 9.13 -27.22
C ASN A 121 4.99 10.06 -26.19
N TRP A 122 4.64 9.53 -25.02
CA TRP A 122 4.10 10.28 -23.90
C TRP A 122 5.16 11.09 -23.14
N MET A 123 6.47 10.84 -23.40
CA MET A 123 7.57 11.45 -22.66
C MET A 123 7.97 12.80 -23.25
N ASP A 124 7.80 13.86 -22.49
CA ASP A 124 8.26 15.21 -22.87
C ASP A 124 9.73 15.40 -22.54
N ILE A 125 10.59 14.74 -23.35
CA ILE A 125 12.04 14.70 -23.12
C ILE A 125 12.71 16.07 -23.21
N ASP A 126 12.09 17.07 -23.85
CA ASP A 126 12.68 18.39 -23.97
C ASP A 126 12.56 19.19 -22.69
N HIS A 127 11.56 18.90 -21.87
CA HIS A 127 11.30 19.58 -20.61
C HIS A 127 11.75 18.77 -19.38
N ILE A 128 12.32 17.58 -19.56
CA ILE A 128 12.98 16.88 -18.45
C ILE A 128 14.28 17.59 -18.12
N GLY A 129 14.17 18.60 -17.23
CA GLY A 129 15.29 19.40 -16.73
C GLY A 129 15.68 19.03 -15.31
N GLY A 130 16.92 19.28 -14.98
CA GLY A 130 17.47 19.12 -13.63
C GLY A 130 18.64 18.15 -13.58
N PRO A 131 19.41 18.16 -12.50
CA PRO A 131 20.41 17.12 -12.27
C PRO A 131 19.63 15.82 -12.07
N LEU A 132 19.49 15.03 -13.13
CA LEU A 132 19.08 13.65 -13.03
C LEU A 132 20.16 12.98 -12.20
N GLY A 133 19.89 12.92 -10.89
CA GLY A 133 20.80 12.34 -9.94
C GLY A 133 21.06 10.88 -10.34
N ILE A 134 22.26 10.43 -10.09
CA ILE A 134 22.67 9.03 -10.27
C ILE A 134 21.79 8.09 -9.41
N GLN A 135 20.97 8.63 -8.52
CA GLN A 135 20.12 7.92 -7.58
C GLN A 135 18.64 8.31 -7.79
N GLY A 136 17.86 7.34 -8.27
CA GLY A 136 16.42 7.44 -8.33
C GLY A 136 15.83 8.30 -9.45
N ALA A 137 14.50 8.41 -9.47
CA ALA A 137 13.74 9.18 -10.46
C ALA A 137 13.78 10.70 -10.23
N GLY A 138 14.46 11.17 -9.19
CA GLY A 138 14.61 12.61 -8.88
C GLY A 138 13.28 13.35 -8.69
N ALA A 139 12.25 12.68 -8.19
CA ALA A 139 10.88 13.16 -8.09
C ALA A 139 10.19 13.45 -9.45
N ILE A 140 10.81 13.12 -10.58
CA ILE A 140 10.25 13.35 -11.93
C ILE A 140 9.43 12.13 -12.35
N ARG A 141 8.11 12.27 -12.43
CA ARG A 141 7.15 11.19 -12.75
C ARG A 141 7.48 10.48 -14.07
N GLN A 142 7.75 11.23 -15.13
CA GLN A 142 8.08 10.67 -16.46
C GLN A 142 9.36 9.83 -16.42
N VAL A 143 10.34 10.22 -15.61
CA VAL A 143 11.57 9.43 -15.41
C VAL A 143 11.25 8.13 -14.66
N GLY A 144 10.45 8.19 -13.61
CA GLY A 144 9.98 6.99 -12.90
C GLY A 144 9.29 6.00 -13.84
N ARG A 145 8.34 6.49 -14.64
CA ARG A 145 7.61 5.69 -15.64
C ARG A 145 8.55 5.05 -16.66
N TYR A 146 9.48 5.84 -17.21
CA TYR A 146 10.48 5.34 -18.14
C TYR A 146 11.34 4.20 -17.55
N LEU A 147 11.79 4.35 -16.31
CA LEU A 147 12.56 3.33 -15.62
C LEU A 147 11.76 2.02 -15.46
N LEU A 148 10.49 2.10 -15.10
CA LEU A 148 9.62 0.93 -15.01
C LEU A 148 9.44 0.24 -16.36
N ILE A 149 9.07 1.00 -17.40
CA ILE A 149 8.86 0.47 -18.76
C ILE A 149 10.10 -0.25 -19.25
N SER A 150 11.29 0.32 -19.00
CA SER A 150 12.56 -0.29 -19.40
C SER A 150 12.86 -1.63 -18.72
N ARG A 151 12.14 -1.98 -17.65
CA ARG A 151 12.27 -3.21 -16.85
C ARG A 151 11.01 -4.06 -16.83
N ALA A 152 9.98 -3.68 -17.59
CA ALA A 152 8.65 -4.29 -17.52
C ALA A 152 8.68 -5.81 -17.79
N SER A 153 9.49 -6.29 -18.75
CA SER A 153 9.65 -7.72 -19.03
C SER A 153 10.12 -8.53 -17.82
N ASN A 154 11.09 -8.00 -17.09
CA ASN A 154 11.61 -8.68 -15.92
C ASN A 154 10.64 -8.54 -14.73
N LEU A 155 9.92 -7.42 -14.66
CA LEU A 155 8.94 -7.18 -13.60
C LEU A 155 7.77 -8.15 -13.71
N ILE A 156 7.20 -8.34 -14.89
CA ILE A 156 6.07 -9.26 -15.06
C ILE A 156 6.45 -10.69 -14.65
N SER A 157 7.60 -11.19 -15.07
CA SER A 157 8.10 -12.51 -14.67
C SER A 157 8.37 -12.62 -13.16
N THR A 158 8.82 -11.52 -12.52
CA THR A 158 8.99 -11.47 -11.07
C THR A 158 7.64 -11.57 -10.36
N ILE A 159 6.63 -10.84 -10.84
CA ILE A 159 5.27 -10.88 -10.29
C ILE A 159 4.67 -12.28 -10.43
N GLU A 160 4.75 -12.90 -11.60
CA GLU A 160 4.28 -14.28 -11.84
C GLU A 160 4.94 -15.27 -10.87
N THR A 161 6.24 -15.15 -10.69
CA THR A 161 7.01 -15.98 -9.73
C THR A 161 6.47 -15.81 -8.31
N LYS A 162 6.25 -14.56 -7.87
CA LYS A 162 5.73 -14.23 -6.55
C LYS A 162 4.31 -14.73 -6.35
N CYS A 163 3.44 -14.55 -7.33
CA CYS A 163 2.08 -15.07 -7.30
C CYS A 163 2.06 -16.60 -7.21
N THR A 164 2.90 -17.28 -7.99
CA THR A 164 3.05 -18.73 -7.94
C THR A 164 3.54 -19.21 -6.57
N GLN A 165 4.53 -18.52 -5.98
CA GLN A 165 5.00 -18.84 -4.63
C GLN A 165 3.90 -18.66 -3.58
N ALA A 166 3.12 -17.57 -3.67
CA ALA A 166 2.01 -17.35 -2.76
C ALA A 166 0.94 -18.46 -2.87
N LEU A 167 0.54 -18.80 -4.08
CA LEU A 167 -0.45 -19.84 -4.35
C LEU A 167 0.01 -21.23 -3.91
N ASN A 168 1.30 -21.56 -4.06
CA ASN A 168 1.87 -22.81 -3.60
C ASN A 168 1.88 -22.94 -2.07
N GLY A 169 1.87 -21.83 -1.36
CA GLY A 169 1.76 -21.79 0.10
C GLY A 169 0.33 -22.01 0.63
N MET A 170 -0.67 -22.07 -0.25
CA MET A 170 -2.09 -22.15 0.13
C MET A 170 -2.84 -23.22 -0.68
N ASN A 171 -3.80 -23.87 -0.03
CA ASN A 171 -4.74 -24.78 -0.69
C ASN A 171 -5.99 -24.02 -1.18
N GLY A 172 -5.84 -23.04 -2.05
CA GLY A 172 -6.96 -22.25 -2.55
C GLY A 172 -6.68 -21.54 -3.86
N PRO A 173 -7.71 -21.23 -4.66
CA PRO A 173 -7.54 -20.57 -5.95
C PRO A 173 -7.38 -19.04 -5.85
N ASN A 174 -7.75 -18.44 -4.72
CA ASN A 174 -7.86 -16.99 -4.57
C ASN A 174 -6.50 -16.34 -4.24
N LEU A 175 -6.25 -15.22 -4.87
CA LEU A 175 -5.05 -14.41 -4.67
C LEU A 175 -5.45 -12.94 -4.50
N ASP A 176 -5.00 -12.34 -3.40
CA ASP A 176 -5.15 -10.91 -3.16
C ASP A 176 -3.83 -10.19 -3.43
N VAL A 177 -3.87 -9.14 -4.24
CA VAL A 177 -2.71 -8.30 -4.53
C VAL A 177 -2.94 -6.90 -3.96
N TYR A 178 -2.06 -6.50 -3.04
CA TYR A 178 -2.10 -5.21 -2.35
C TYR A 178 -0.98 -4.32 -2.88
N ILE A 179 -1.31 -3.18 -3.49
CA ILE A 179 -0.34 -2.27 -4.11
C ILE A 179 -0.29 -0.95 -3.34
N PHE A 180 0.82 -0.66 -2.69
CA PHE A 180 1.06 0.59 -1.98
C PHE A 180 1.89 1.53 -2.83
N ALA A 181 1.44 2.76 -3.03
CA ALA A 181 2.19 3.78 -3.76
C ALA A 181 1.93 5.20 -3.25
N GLY A 182 3.00 5.98 -3.07
CA GLY A 182 2.86 7.42 -2.89
C GLY A 182 2.75 8.12 -4.24
N ILE A 183 1.62 8.77 -4.51
CA ILE A 183 1.33 9.33 -5.84
C ILE A 183 1.89 10.73 -6.08
N SER A 184 2.91 11.13 -5.34
CA SER A 184 3.48 12.49 -5.38
C SER A 184 4.96 12.53 -5.74
N GLY A 185 5.69 11.42 -5.53
CA GLY A 185 7.12 11.31 -5.84
C GLY A 185 7.39 11.02 -7.31
N GLY A 186 8.65 10.75 -7.63
CA GLY A 186 9.05 10.37 -8.99
C GLY A 186 8.72 8.91 -9.30
N THR A 187 9.22 7.96 -8.50
CA THR A 187 9.03 6.53 -8.71
C THR A 187 7.58 6.12 -8.44
N GLY A 188 7.05 6.37 -7.24
CA GLY A 188 5.69 5.96 -6.90
C GLY A 188 4.66 6.52 -7.85
N SER A 189 4.64 7.83 -8.04
CA SER A 189 3.68 8.52 -8.90
C SER A 189 3.84 8.23 -10.39
N GLY A 190 5.07 7.97 -10.84
CA GLY A 190 5.35 7.66 -12.24
C GLY A 190 5.06 6.20 -12.61
N CYS A 191 5.14 5.28 -11.65
CA CYS A 191 5.11 3.84 -11.92
C CYS A 191 3.79 3.16 -11.55
N PHE A 192 2.99 3.74 -10.64
CA PHE A 192 1.92 2.99 -9.98
C PHE A 192 0.85 2.47 -10.95
N LEU A 193 0.46 3.25 -11.95
CA LEU A 193 -0.57 2.85 -12.92
C LEU A 193 -0.07 1.73 -13.84
N ASP A 194 1.10 1.92 -14.43
CA ASP A 194 1.69 0.85 -15.27
C ASP A 194 1.97 -0.41 -14.46
N ALA A 195 2.40 -0.30 -13.20
CA ALA A 195 2.61 -1.45 -12.32
C ALA A 195 1.30 -2.20 -12.04
N CYS A 196 0.19 -1.50 -11.83
CA CYS A 196 -1.13 -2.11 -11.68
C CYS A 196 -1.52 -2.91 -12.92
N TYR A 197 -1.34 -2.35 -14.10
CA TYR A 197 -1.64 -3.04 -15.35
C TYR A 197 -0.70 -4.21 -15.63
N ILE A 198 0.60 -4.10 -15.28
CA ILE A 198 1.53 -5.24 -15.39
C ILE A 198 1.12 -6.36 -14.43
N VAL A 199 0.63 -6.05 -13.23
CA VAL A 199 0.08 -7.05 -12.30
C VAL A 199 -1.13 -7.74 -12.91
N GLN A 200 -2.08 -7.00 -13.47
CA GLN A 200 -3.26 -7.58 -14.12
C GLN A 200 -2.86 -8.47 -15.30
N LYS A 201 -1.90 -8.03 -16.12
CA LYS A 201 -1.38 -8.83 -17.23
C LYS A 201 -0.74 -10.12 -16.76
N ALA A 202 0.07 -10.08 -15.70
CA ALA A 202 0.65 -11.28 -15.10
C ALA A 202 -0.44 -12.26 -14.62
N LEU A 203 -1.49 -11.75 -13.97
CA LEU A 203 -2.63 -12.56 -13.51
C LEU A 203 -3.42 -13.15 -14.69
N GLU A 204 -3.59 -12.40 -15.77
CA GLU A 204 -4.21 -12.88 -17.01
C GLU A 204 -3.39 -14.02 -17.63
N ASP A 205 -2.07 -13.82 -17.78
CA ASP A 205 -1.15 -14.81 -18.37
C ASP A 205 -1.09 -16.11 -17.53
N MET A 206 -1.28 -16.00 -16.22
CA MET A 206 -1.41 -17.12 -15.30
C MET A 206 -2.81 -17.77 -15.29
N GLY A 207 -3.78 -17.22 -16.02
CA GLY A 207 -5.19 -17.66 -15.99
C GLY A 207 -5.89 -17.40 -14.65
N ARG A 208 -5.47 -16.36 -13.93
CA ARG A 208 -5.96 -16.02 -12.58
C ARG A 208 -6.78 -14.73 -12.50
N ALA A 209 -7.00 -14.06 -13.62
CA ALA A 209 -7.72 -12.77 -13.65
C ALA A 209 -9.08 -12.78 -12.91
N GLN A 210 -9.82 -13.90 -12.95
CA GLN A 210 -11.14 -14.02 -12.31
C GLN A 210 -11.08 -14.46 -10.84
N SER A 211 -9.93 -14.94 -10.37
CA SER A 211 -9.74 -15.44 -8.99
C SER A 211 -8.78 -14.59 -8.17
N ALA A 212 -8.39 -13.44 -8.69
CA ALA A 212 -7.53 -12.50 -8.02
C ALA A 212 -8.22 -11.14 -7.84
N ASN A 213 -7.92 -10.48 -6.70
CA ASN A 213 -8.33 -9.12 -6.42
C ASN A 213 -7.09 -8.23 -6.38
N VAL A 214 -7.10 -7.14 -7.14
CA VAL A 214 -6.04 -6.12 -7.13
C VAL A 214 -6.55 -4.88 -6.40
N MET A 215 -5.92 -4.56 -5.28
CA MET A 215 -6.28 -3.45 -4.40
C MET A 215 -5.16 -2.42 -4.35
N GLY A 216 -5.45 -1.18 -4.72
CA GLY A 216 -4.50 -0.07 -4.69
C GLY A 216 -4.66 0.79 -3.44
N PHE A 217 -3.56 1.05 -2.73
CA PHE A 217 -3.47 1.93 -1.56
C PHE A 217 -2.60 3.12 -1.93
N PHE A 218 -3.23 4.23 -2.30
CA PHE A 218 -2.55 5.38 -2.87
C PHE A 218 -2.49 6.54 -1.89
N PHE A 219 -1.28 6.85 -1.46
CA PHE A 219 -1.00 7.92 -0.50
C PHE A 219 -0.98 9.27 -1.21
N LEU A 220 -1.90 10.16 -0.81
CA LEU A 220 -2.07 11.50 -1.36
C LEU A 220 -0.87 12.42 -1.01
N PRO A 221 -0.72 13.57 -1.69
CA PRO A 221 0.41 14.48 -1.49
C PRO A 221 0.61 14.95 -0.05
N ASP A 222 -0.48 15.12 0.68
CA ASP A 222 -0.45 15.57 2.07
C ASP A 222 0.27 14.59 3.00
N VAL A 223 0.29 13.31 2.66
CA VAL A 223 1.01 12.29 3.43
C VAL A 223 2.52 12.55 3.41
N ILE A 224 3.12 12.77 2.24
CA ILE A 224 4.56 13.07 2.15
C ILE A 224 4.88 14.48 2.64
N THR A 225 4.00 15.45 2.37
CA THR A 225 4.21 16.84 2.78
C THR A 225 3.96 17.06 4.28
N SER A 226 3.36 16.10 4.99
CA SER A 226 3.29 16.13 6.46
C SER A 226 4.62 15.86 7.14
N LYS A 227 5.63 15.33 6.42
CA LYS A 227 7.00 15.20 6.97
C LYS A 227 7.61 16.58 7.23
N PRO A 228 8.17 16.86 8.43
CA PRO A 228 8.74 18.17 8.75
C PRO A 228 9.81 18.64 7.77
N GLN A 229 10.62 17.71 7.26
CA GLN A 229 11.69 18.01 6.29
C GLN A 229 11.14 18.50 4.95
N VAL A 230 9.96 18.02 4.55
CA VAL A 230 9.29 18.43 3.31
C VAL A 230 8.43 19.68 3.55
N ALA A 231 7.68 19.71 4.65
CA ALA A 231 6.82 20.82 5.04
C ALA A 231 7.58 22.15 5.15
N SER A 232 8.83 22.10 5.58
CA SER A 232 9.71 23.28 5.68
C SER A 232 10.21 23.83 4.33
N GLN A 233 9.89 23.15 3.22
CA GLN A 233 10.35 23.51 1.87
C GLN A 233 9.17 23.80 0.94
N PRO A 234 8.67 25.05 0.85
CA PRO A 234 7.48 25.41 0.06
C PRO A 234 7.54 24.97 -1.42
N ALA A 235 8.72 25.04 -2.02
CA ALA A 235 8.92 24.60 -3.40
C ALA A 235 8.72 23.08 -3.55
N ALA A 236 9.18 22.29 -2.60
CA ALA A 236 8.98 20.84 -2.57
C ALA A 236 7.49 20.51 -2.36
N VAL A 237 6.82 21.18 -1.42
CA VAL A 237 5.39 21.02 -1.17
C VAL A 237 4.58 21.26 -2.46
N LYS A 238 4.84 22.39 -3.14
CA LYS A 238 4.18 22.72 -4.40
C LYS A 238 4.44 21.65 -5.47
N TYR A 239 5.65 21.16 -5.57
CA TYR A 239 6.05 20.16 -6.55
C TYR A 239 5.35 18.82 -6.30
N TYR A 240 5.37 18.34 -5.07
CA TYR A 240 4.65 17.10 -4.70
C TYR A 240 3.14 17.24 -4.91
N SER A 241 2.55 18.37 -4.59
CA SER A 241 1.12 18.62 -4.83
C SER A 241 0.78 18.60 -6.32
N SER A 242 1.63 19.19 -7.18
CA SER A 242 1.45 19.17 -8.63
C SER A 242 1.55 17.75 -9.21
N ASN A 243 2.51 16.95 -8.74
CA ASN A 243 2.64 15.55 -9.12
C ASN A 243 1.41 14.74 -8.72
N GLY A 244 0.92 14.94 -7.49
CA GLY A 244 -0.26 14.25 -6.99
C GLY A 244 -1.52 14.63 -7.76
N TYR A 245 -1.68 15.91 -8.10
CA TYR A 245 -2.79 16.36 -8.94
C TYR A 245 -2.79 15.66 -10.31
N ALA A 246 -1.63 15.60 -10.97
CA ALA A 246 -1.51 14.93 -12.25
C ALA A 246 -1.80 13.41 -12.13
N ALA A 247 -1.26 12.77 -11.08
CA ALA A 247 -1.49 11.35 -10.81
C ALA A 247 -2.98 11.04 -10.56
N MET A 248 -3.67 11.90 -9.80
CA MET A 248 -5.11 11.74 -9.56
C MET A 248 -5.93 11.91 -10.83
N LYS A 249 -5.53 12.83 -11.73
CA LYS A 249 -6.19 13.00 -13.03
C LYS A 249 -6.04 11.76 -13.91
N GLU A 250 -4.83 11.19 -13.96
CA GLU A 250 -4.56 9.97 -14.71
C GLU A 250 -5.31 8.77 -14.11
N LEU A 251 -5.29 8.64 -12.79
CA LEU A 251 -6.04 7.59 -12.09
C LEU A 251 -7.54 7.69 -12.37
N ASP A 252 -8.12 8.89 -12.25
CA ASP A 252 -9.55 9.13 -12.50
C ASP A 252 -9.95 8.75 -13.94
N TYR A 253 -9.13 9.15 -14.91
CA TYR A 253 -9.31 8.77 -16.30
C TYR A 253 -9.27 7.25 -16.50
N LEU A 254 -8.27 6.58 -15.94
CA LEU A 254 -8.10 5.13 -16.12
C LEU A 254 -9.14 4.30 -15.34
N MET A 255 -9.65 4.82 -14.22
CA MET A 255 -10.74 4.19 -13.48
C MET A 255 -12.10 4.30 -14.22
N SER A 256 -12.23 5.17 -15.21
CA SER A 256 -13.46 5.44 -15.95
C SER A 256 -13.41 5.05 -17.43
N LEU A 257 -12.45 4.25 -17.86
CA LEU A 257 -12.26 3.87 -19.26
C LEU A 257 -13.48 3.23 -19.90
N LYS A 258 -14.14 2.30 -19.22
CA LYS A 258 -15.36 1.65 -19.72
C LYS A 258 -16.50 2.63 -19.93
N ASP A 259 -16.65 3.58 -19.04
CA ASP A 259 -17.72 4.58 -19.13
C ASP A 259 -17.45 5.63 -20.22
N ALA A 260 -16.17 5.88 -20.48
CA ALA A 260 -15.71 6.78 -21.52
C ALA A 260 -15.62 6.12 -22.90
N ASP A 261 -15.84 4.80 -23.00
CA ASP A 261 -15.59 3.97 -24.18
C ASP A 261 -14.18 4.19 -24.77
N ASP A 262 -13.20 4.29 -23.86
CA ASP A 262 -11.81 4.56 -24.20
C ASP A 262 -10.90 3.40 -23.74
N TRP A 263 -9.65 3.38 -24.19
CA TRP A 263 -8.74 2.28 -23.99
C TRP A 263 -7.42 2.75 -23.38
N PHE A 264 -6.93 2.01 -22.40
CA PHE A 264 -5.53 2.07 -22.02
C PHE A 264 -4.72 1.26 -23.02
N TRP A 265 -3.67 1.87 -23.55
CA TRP A 265 -2.72 1.22 -24.42
C TRP A 265 -1.29 1.56 -24.04
N GLN A 266 -0.46 0.55 -23.88
CA GLN A 266 0.98 0.72 -23.69
C GLN A 266 1.76 -0.48 -24.25
N ASP A 267 2.79 -0.18 -25.02
CA ASP A 267 3.78 -1.14 -25.50
C ASP A 267 4.97 -1.15 -24.52
N TYR A 268 5.26 -2.30 -23.93
CA TYR A 268 6.38 -2.52 -23.03
C TYR A 268 7.57 -3.22 -23.73
N GLY A 269 7.56 -3.32 -25.04
CA GLY A 269 8.59 -3.92 -25.88
C GLY A 269 8.39 -5.42 -26.10
N THR A 270 8.34 -6.23 -25.05
CA THR A 270 8.13 -7.69 -25.15
C THR A 270 6.66 -8.09 -25.06
N PHE A 271 5.82 -7.25 -24.52
CA PHE A 271 4.38 -7.43 -24.46
C PHE A 271 3.67 -6.08 -24.56
N LYS A 272 2.40 -6.13 -24.87
CA LYS A 272 1.51 -4.96 -24.94
C LYS A 272 0.32 -5.17 -24.02
N ILE A 273 -0.20 -4.08 -23.50
CA ILE A 273 -1.45 -4.06 -22.78
C ILE A 273 -2.41 -3.13 -23.52
N GLU A 274 -3.59 -3.65 -23.80
CA GLU A 274 -4.70 -2.92 -24.39
C GLU A 274 -5.96 -3.37 -23.64
N THR A 275 -6.58 -2.47 -22.90
CA THR A 275 -7.69 -2.82 -22.02
C THR A 275 -8.58 -1.63 -21.69
N GLN A 276 -9.85 -1.90 -21.39
CA GLN A 276 -10.79 -0.95 -20.79
C GLN A 276 -10.96 -1.17 -19.29
N GLU A 277 -10.31 -2.21 -18.73
CA GLU A 277 -10.41 -2.49 -17.30
C GLU A 277 -9.70 -1.40 -16.49
N PRO A 278 -10.25 -1.04 -15.30
CA PRO A 278 -9.59 -0.11 -14.40
C PRO A 278 -8.27 -0.71 -13.87
N PRO A 279 -7.30 0.14 -13.47
CA PRO A 279 -5.99 -0.36 -13.02
C PRO A 279 -6.06 -1.22 -11.75
N VAL A 280 -7.11 -1.06 -10.94
CA VAL A 280 -7.33 -1.83 -9.71
C VAL A 280 -8.82 -2.14 -9.54
N ASN A 281 -9.13 -3.26 -8.87
CA ASN A 281 -10.52 -3.59 -8.53
C ASN A 281 -11.08 -2.70 -7.41
N MET A 282 -10.22 -2.33 -6.45
CA MET A 282 -10.55 -1.44 -5.34
C MET A 282 -9.45 -0.40 -5.16
N CYS A 283 -9.83 0.86 -5.08
CA CYS A 283 -8.91 1.98 -4.95
C CYS A 283 -9.09 2.67 -3.61
N TYR A 284 -8.08 2.60 -2.74
CA TYR A 284 -8.04 3.26 -1.45
C TYR A 284 -7.17 4.51 -1.50
N LEU A 285 -7.78 5.67 -1.28
CA LEU A 285 -7.08 6.94 -1.19
C LEU A 285 -6.78 7.23 0.29
N ILE A 286 -5.53 7.57 0.57
CA ILE A 286 -5.03 7.75 1.94
C ILE A 286 -4.53 9.18 2.10
N SER A 287 -5.10 9.90 3.06
CA SER A 287 -4.80 11.29 3.37
C SER A 287 -4.41 11.44 4.85
N ALA A 288 -3.48 12.35 5.12
CA ALA A 288 -3.15 12.79 6.48
C ALA A 288 -4.01 13.98 6.94
N ILE A 289 -4.96 14.42 6.13
CA ILE A 289 -5.87 15.52 6.45
C ILE A 289 -7.15 14.95 7.05
N LYS A 290 -7.55 15.47 8.20
CA LYS A 290 -8.83 15.13 8.85
C LYS A 290 -10.00 15.86 8.20
N SER A 291 -11.22 15.47 8.57
CA SER A 291 -12.45 16.11 8.09
C SER A 291 -12.56 17.59 8.41
N ASP A 292 -11.88 18.07 9.47
CA ASP A 292 -11.82 19.48 9.87
C ASP A 292 -10.75 20.28 9.11
N GLY A 293 -10.02 19.64 8.18
CA GLY A 293 -8.93 20.24 7.42
C GLY A 293 -7.58 20.26 8.14
N SER A 294 -7.50 19.81 9.39
CA SER A 294 -6.24 19.75 10.13
C SER A 294 -5.44 18.51 9.75
N LEU A 295 -4.10 18.60 9.86
CA LEU A 295 -3.22 17.45 9.67
C LEU A 295 -3.25 16.54 10.91
N VAL A 296 -3.19 15.23 10.66
CA VAL A 296 -2.94 14.24 11.70
C VAL A 296 -1.51 14.43 12.21
N PRO A 297 -1.27 14.43 13.54
CA PRO A 297 0.09 14.41 14.07
C PRO A 297 0.90 13.23 13.51
N ASP A 298 2.16 13.48 13.10
CA ASP A 298 3.00 12.50 12.41
C ASP A 298 2.24 11.81 11.24
N GLY A 299 1.60 12.61 10.40
CA GLY A 299 0.67 12.15 9.36
C GLY A 299 1.25 11.07 8.45
N PHE A 300 2.54 11.17 8.11
CA PHE A 300 3.21 10.16 7.30
C PHE A 300 3.19 8.79 7.96
N ARG A 301 3.65 8.72 9.20
CA ARG A 301 3.72 7.46 9.96
C ARG A 301 2.33 6.91 10.25
N TYR A 302 1.41 7.80 10.62
CA TYR A 302 0.01 7.42 10.85
C TYR A 302 -0.61 6.75 9.63
N CYS A 303 -0.50 7.35 8.44
CA CYS A 303 -1.08 6.81 7.21
C CYS A 303 -0.46 5.47 6.81
N ILE A 304 0.86 5.32 6.97
CA ILE A 304 1.55 4.08 6.68
C ILE A 304 1.09 2.97 7.63
N ASN A 305 1.05 3.24 8.93
CA ASN A 305 0.58 2.28 9.92
C ASN A 305 -0.87 1.86 9.67
N MET A 306 -1.74 2.83 9.38
CA MET A 306 -3.15 2.59 9.10
C MET A 306 -3.36 1.68 7.89
N ALA A 307 -2.64 1.94 6.80
CA ALA A 307 -2.71 1.10 5.60
C ALA A 307 -2.20 -0.32 5.85
N ALA A 308 -1.08 -0.44 6.57
CA ALA A 308 -0.52 -1.73 6.95
C ALA A 308 -1.44 -2.50 7.90
N ASP A 309 -2.06 -1.82 8.87
CA ASP A 309 -3.03 -2.42 9.78
C ASP A 309 -4.26 -2.95 9.04
N TYR A 310 -4.79 -2.15 8.10
CA TYR A 310 -5.94 -2.57 7.31
C TYR A 310 -5.65 -3.83 6.49
N VAL A 311 -4.51 -3.86 5.78
CA VAL A 311 -4.11 -5.06 5.01
C VAL A 311 -3.82 -6.23 5.94
N MET A 312 -3.22 -5.99 7.11
CA MET A 312 -3.01 -7.01 8.11
C MET A 312 -4.34 -7.65 8.56
N ASP A 313 -5.38 -6.83 8.76
CA ASP A 313 -6.71 -7.31 9.10
C ASP A 313 -7.35 -8.11 7.94
N CYS A 314 -7.07 -7.75 6.70
CA CYS A 314 -7.50 -8.53 5.53
C CYS A 314 -6.77 -9.89 5.42
N LEU A 315 -5.49 -9.94 5.80
CA LEU A 315 -4.68 -11.16 5.81
C LEU A 315 -5.03 -12.09 6.98
N ALA A 316 -5.44 -11.52 8.11
CA ALA A 316 -5.86 -12.31 9.26
C ALA A 316 -7.21 -12.97 8.95
N ASP A 317 -7.26 -14.31 9.05
CA ASP A 317 -8.53 -15.03 8.97
C ASP A 317 -9.35 -14.78 10.24
N VAL A 318 -10.08 -13.70 10.22
CA VAL A 318 -11.19 -13.56 11.15
C VAL A 318 -12.29 -14.42 10.59
N GLN A 319 -12.63 -15.50 11.29
CA GLN A 319 -13.78 -16.32 10.96
C GLN A 319 -14.98 -15.39 10.71
N ARG A 320 -15.24 -15.16 9.44
CA ARG A 320 -16.46 -14.48 8.98
C ARG A 320 -17.60 -15.48 9.13
N SER A 321 -17.99 -15.71 10.39
CA SER A 321 -19.08 -16.64 10.71
C SER A 321 -20.44 -16.14 10.21
N ASN A 322 -20.53 -14.88 9.76
CA ASN A 322 -21.68 -14.33 9.04
C ASN A 322 -21.16 -13.33 8.01
N PRO A 323 -21.24 -13.62 6.71
CA PRO A 323 -21.02 -12.60 5.71
C PRO A 323 -22.08 -11.52 5.90
N ASP A 324 -21.64 -10.32 6.26
CA ASP A 324 -22.52 -9.15 6.27
C ASP A 324 -23.14 -9.02 4.86
N PRO A 325 -24.48 -8.96 4.73
CA PRO A 325 -25.13 -8.82 3.44
C PRO A 325 -24.63 -7.60 2.66
N PHE A 326 -24.04 -6.62 3.33
CA PHE A 326 -23.39 -5.47 2.71
C PHE A 326 -22.11 -5.82 1.94
N ILE A 327 -21.37 -6.83 2.40
CA ILE A 327 -20.18 -7.38 1.73
C ILE A 327 -20.58 -8.15 0.47
N ALA A 328 -21.64 -8.93 0.55
CA ALA A 328 -22.18 -9.69 -0.60
C ALA A 328 -22.68 -8.79 -1.74
N ALA A 329 -23.01 -7.53 -1.44
CA ALA A 329 -23.44 -6.53 -2.41
C ALA A 329 -22.29 -5.68 -3.01
N GLY A 330 -21.02 -6.09 -2.81
CA GLY A 330 -19.85 -5.29 -3.24
C GLY A 330 -19.60 -4.06 -2.35
N GLY A 331 -20.20 -4.02 -1.18
CA GLY A 331 -19.98 -2.99 -0.18
C GLY A 331 -18.71 -3.26 0.66
N PHE A 332 -18.48 -2.35 1.54
CA PHE A 332 -17.41 -2.32 2.50
C PHE A 332 -17.27 -3.59 3.35
N VAL A 333 -16.07 -4.09 3.49
CA VAL A 333 -15.71 -5.08 4.52
C VAL A 333 -15.31 -4.30 5.77
N PRO A 334 -16.11 -4.28 6.84
CA PRO A 334 -15.65 -3.69 8.08
C PRO A 334 -14.41 -4.46 8.54
N ALA A 335 -13.37 -3.73 8.91
CA ALA A 335 -12.23 -4.35 9.58
C ALA A 335 -12.74 -5.08 10.82
N PRO A 336 -12.30 -6.30 11.06
CA PRO A 336 -12.76 -7.04 12.21
C PRO A 336 -12.40 -6.28 13.49
N GLU A 337 -13.33 -6.22 14.41
CA GLU A 337 -13.10 -5.66 15.74
C GLU A 337 -12.12 -6.58 16.49
N TYR A 338 -10.88 -6.13 16.61
CA TYR A 338 -9.88 -6.82 17.43
C TYR A 338 -9.76 -6.12 18.79
N GLY A 339 -10.33 -6.73 19.79
CA GLY A 339 -10.17 -6.31 21.17
C GLY A 339 -10.59 -4.85 21.38
N LEU A 340 -9.72 -4.06 22.00
CA LEU A 340 -9.95 -2.66 22.33
C LEU A 340 -9.73 -1.67 21.16
N THR A 341 -9.39 -2.17 19.99
CA THR A 341 -9.09 -1.34 18.82
C THR A 341 -10.30 -1.36 17.90
N MET A 342 -11.06 -0.29 17.88
CA MET A 342 -12.06 -0.05 16.84
C MET A 342 -11.33 0.56 15.67
N ARG A 343 -11.26 -0.18 14.56
CA ARG A 343 -10.63 0.28 13.35
C ARG A 343 -11.64 0.69 12.31
N GLY A 344 -11.38 1.83 11.77
CA GLY A 344 -11.58 2.26 10.44
C GLY A 344 -12.98 2.40 9.89
N HIS A 345 -13.18 3.51 9.28
CA HIS A 345 -14.29 3.72 8.38
C HIS A 345 -13.77 3.83 6.95
N LEU A 346 -14.18 2.90 6.12
CA LEU A 346 -14.15 3.09 4.69
C LEU A 346 -15.41 3.85 4.31
N ALA A 347 -15.24 5.05 3.84
CA ALA A 347 -16.32 5.75 3.18
C ALA A 347 -16.21 5.49 1.68
N ASN A 348 -17.25 4.93 1.08
CA ASN A 348 -17.39 4.93 -0.36
C ASN A 348 -17.56 6.38 -0.80
N VAL A 349 -16.57 6.90 -1.53
CA VAL A 349 -16.57 8.29 -1.99
C VAL A 349 -17.36 8.51 -3.26
N GLY A 350 -18.03 7.50 -3.79
CA GLY A 350 -18.88 7.61 -4.98
C GLY A 350 -19.90 8.76 -4.92
N ASN A 351 -20.31 9.13 -3.73
CA ASN A 351 -21.24 10.24 -3.52
C ASN A 351 -20.62 11.50 -2.90
N GLY A 352 -19.36 11.45 -2.46
CA GLY A 352 -18.78 12.48 -1.59
C GLY A 352 -17.63 13.29 -2.15
N VAL A 353 -16.82 12.74 -3.03
CA VAL A 353 -15.72 13.47 -3.68
C VAL A 353 -16.29 14.15 -4.91
N GLY A 354 -16.82 15.33 -4.67
CA GLY A 354 -17.50 16.10 -5.69
C GLY A 354 -16.69 16.29 -6.95
N GLY A 355 -17.12 15.74 -8.04
CA GLY A 355 -16.57 15.95 -9.37
C GLY A 355 -15.81 14.76 -9.95
N LEU A 356 -15.08 13.97 -9.16
CA LEU A 356 -14.36 12.81 -9.69
C LEU A 356 -15.33 11.71 -10.16
N CYS A 357 -16.37 11.44 -9.37
CA CYS A 357 -17.30 10.36 -9.66
C CYS A 357 -18.60 10.82 -10.38
N ARG A 358 -18.90 12.11 -10.42
CA ARG A 358 -20.15 12.61 -11.01
C ARG A 358 -20.16 12.67 -12.54
N LYS A 359 -19.00 12.74 -13.15
CA LYS A 359 -18.89 12.98 -14.59
C LYS A 359 -19.32 11.77 -15.42
N HIS A 360 -19.26 10.58 -14.84
CA HIS A 360 -19.44 9.33 -15.57
C HIS A 360 -20.56 8.43 -15.06
N GLY A 361 -21.28 8.82 -14.01
CA GLY A 361 -22.43 8.04 -13.49
C GLY A 361 -22.09 6.64 -12.98
N ALA A 362 -20.81 6.32 -12.86
CA ALA A 362 -20.34 4.99 -12.59
C ALA A 362 -20.19 4.68 -11.10
N ASN A 363 -20.33 3.42 -10.77
CA ASN A 363 -19.92 2.86 -9.48
C ASN A 363 -18.39 2.78 -9.41
N LEU A 364 -17.72 3.93 -9.37
CA LEU A 364 -16.27 3.97 -9.18
C LEU A 364 -15.94 3.48 -7.78
N SER A 365 -15.10 2.46 -7.71
CA SER A 365 -14.69 1.83 -6.46
C SER A 365 -13.57 2.61 -5.76
N TYR A 366 -13.83 3.90 -5.47
CA TYR A 366 -12.95 4.72 -4.64
C TYR A 366 -13.39 4.65 -3.19
N HIS A 367 -12.41 4.44 -2.31
CA HIS A 367 -12.58 4.44 -0.88
C HIS A 367 -11.60 5.42 -0.24
N ILE A 368 -12.03 6.12 0.80
CA ILE A 368 -11.11 6.84 1.68
C ILE A 368 -10.87 5.96 2.89
N LEU A 369 -9.60 5.67 3.15
CA LEU A 369 -9.21 4.90 4.32
C LEU A 369 -8.96 5.85 5.49
N GLY A 370 -9.66 5.61 6.59
CA GLY A 370 -9.46 6.29 7.86
C GLY A 370 -9.46 5.29 9.00
N ALA A 371 -8.75 5.58 10.08
CA ALA A 371 -8.74 4.75 11.28
C ALA A 371 -8.97 5.59 12.52
N ALA A 372 -9.76 5.08 13.44
CA ALA A 372 -9.88 5.60 14.78
C ALA A 372 -9.58 4.48 15.77
N ASN A 373 -8.63 4.73 16.67
CA ASN A 373 -8.25 3.80 17.73
C ASN A 373 -8.73 4.35 19.07
N ALA A 374 -9.48 3.54 19.80
CA ALA A 374 -9.73 3.76 21.21
C ALA A 374 -8.98 2.68 22.00
N GLU A 375 -7.96 3.07 22.74
CA GLU A 375 -7.09 2.16 23.46
C GLU A 375 -7.17 2.46 24.97
N ILE A 376 -7.42 1.43 25.77
CA ILE A 376 -7.27 1.56 27.21
C ILE A 376 -5.77 1.51 27.52
N PRO A 377 -5.19 2.55 28.13
CA PRO A 377 -3.75 2.61 28.39
C PRO A 377 -3.36 1.66 29.54
N MET A 378 -3.46 0.35 29.31
CA MET A 378 -3.25 -0.69 30.32
C MET A 378 -1.87 -0.61 30.96
N THR A 379 -0.83 -0.27 30.20
CA THR A 379 0.53 -0.10 30.74
C THR A 379 0.59 1.05 31.73
N GLN A 380 -0.02 2.19 31.42
CA GLN A 380 -0.07 3.34 32.32
C GLN A 380 -0.90 3.04 33.57
N ILE A 381 -2.04 2.37 33.39
CA ILE A 381 -2.91 1.96 34.52
C ILE A 381 -2.20 0.96 35.41
N SER A 382 -1.56 -0.07 34.86
CA SER A 382 -0.83 -1.05 35.66
C SER A 382 0.38 -0.43 36.37
N THR A 383 1.11 0.48 35.74
CA THR A 383 2.20 1.24 36.35
C THR A 383 1.70 2.11 37.49
N TYR A 384 0.59 2.81 37.28
CA TYR A 384 -0.05 3.63 38.34
C TYR A 384 -0.49 2.77 39.55
N LEU A 385 -1.16 1.65 39.29
CA LEU A 385 -1.60 0.72 40.34
C LEU A 385 -0.41 0.11 41.09
N ALA A 386 0.64 -0.31 40.35
CA ALA A 386 1.87 -0.82 40.97
C ALA A 386 2.55 0.22 41.85
N ALA A 387 2.66 1.46 41.38
CA ALA A 387 3.22 2.57 42.19
C ALA A 387 2.37 2.86 43.43
N GLY A 388 1.04 2.83 43.30
CA GLY A 388 0.11 2.98 44.41
C GLY A 388 0.25 1.86 45.44
N PHE A 389 0.38 0.62 44.97
CA PHE A 389 0.62 -0.54 45.82
C PHE A 389 1.95 -0.43 46.59
N MET A 390 3.04 -0.11 45.86
CA MET A 390 4.37 0.03 46.47
C MET A 390 4.43 1.14 47.50
N ARG A 391 3.73 2.26 47.30
CA ARG A 391 3.63 3.32 48.27
C ARG A 391 2.96 2.82 49.54
N ARG A 392 1.79 2.17 49.45
CA ARG A 392 1.06 1.61 50.59
C ARG A 392 1.86 0.52 51.33
N PHE A 393 2.57 -0.31 50.57
CA PHE A 393 3.45 -1.33 51.15
C PHE A 393 4.57 -0.70 51.97
N LYS A 394 5.26 0.33 51.45
CA LYS A 394 6.28 1.06 52.20
C LYS A 394 5.74 1.72 53.46
N GLU A 395 4.55 2.30 53.42
CA GLU A 395 3.89 2.88 54.56
C GLU A 395 3.52 1.83 55.64
N ALA A 396 3.18 0.60 55.20
CA ALA A 396 2.83 -0.49 56.09
C ALA A 396 4.06 -1.18 56.74
N VAL A 397 5.15 -1.32 55.98
CA VAL A 397 6.39 -2.01 56.39
C VAL A 397 7.33 -1.05 57.14
N GLY A 398 7.22 0.26 56.90
CA GLY A 398 8.00 1.30 57.58
C GLY A 398 7.47 1.71 58.96
N LYS A 399 6.41 1.07 59.40
CA LYS A 399 5.90 1.16 60.77
C LYS A 399 6.40 -0.04 61.58
#